data_2e7905fc09a0a6f7772104da94575f49
#
_entry.id   2e7905fc09a0a6f7772104da94575f49
#
_cell.length_a   1.000
_cell.length_b   1.000
_cell.length_c   1.000
_cell.angle_alpha   90.00
_cell.angle_beta   90.00
_cell.angle_gamma   90.00
#
_symmetry.space_group_name_H-M   'P 1'
#
loop_
_entity.id
_entity.type
_entity.pdbx_description
1 polymer ?
#
loop_
_entity_poly.entity_id
_entity_poly.type
_entity_poly.pdbx_seq_one_letter_code
_entity_poly.pdbx_strand_id
1 'polypeptide(L)'
;RMVFRMSTDRLSPKNAAYTIRENSEYMAEQHQEILLGKEDGLDVSLYSNPEFNWLQMEQIRTGIKDKVDVSCYADPTYSYETMKQIRLSMYSSIDLSEYLERGFVDDELEQIRLALEDGLAIDVWLTDDMYVQQIYEIRIGLYEGLDVSVYADSQYNWMQMREIRLGLEKKLKVSCYTNGLFSHWQMKEIRLGLEA
;
A
#
# COMPACT_ATOMS: atom_id res chain seq x y z
N ARG A 1 -11.72 -52.79 -41.19
CA ARG A 1 -11.25 -51.39 -41.09
C ARG A 1 -12.30 -50.60 -40.35
N MET A 2 -12.07 -50.34 -39.05
CA MET A 2 -12.86 -49.45 -38.24
C MET A 2 -12.35 -48.01 -38.45
N VAL A 3 -13.23 -47.13 -38.92
CA VAL A 3 -12.94 -45.73 -39.09
C VAL A 3 -13.37 -45.02 -37.78
N PHE A 4 -12.40 -44.58 -36.98
CA PHE A 4 -12.67 -43.69 -35.83
C PHE A 4 -13.03 -42.29 -36.36
N ARG A 5 -14.28 -41.89 -36.22
CA ARG A 5 -14.69 -40.50 -36.34
C ARG A 5 -14.24 -39.76 -35.09
N MET A 6 -13.27 -38.87 -35.21
CA MET A 6 -12.97 -37.88 -34.19
C MET A 6 -14.15 -36.88 -34.12
N SER A 7 -14.91 -36.92 -33.05
CA SER A 7 -15.87 -35.87 -32.69
C SER A 7 -15.08 -34.64 -32.25
N THR A 8 -15.13 -33.59 -33.06
CA THR A 8 -14.64 -32.26 -32.67
C THR A 8 -15.74 -31.55 -31.89
N ASP A 9 -16.01 -32.00 -30.68
CA ASP A 9 -16.82 -31.23 -29.77
C ASP A 9 -15.99 -30.02 -29.30
N ARG A 10 -16.24 -28.86 -29.89
CA ARG A 10 -15.80 -27.58 -29.37
C ARG A 10 -16.51 -27.38 -28.02
N LEU A 11 -15.79 -27.62 -26.94
CA LEU A 11 -16.25 -27.25 -25.60
C LEU A 11 -16.62 -25.76 -25.60
N SER A 12 -17.82 -25.47 -25.10
CA SER A 12 -18.24 -24.07 -24.96
C SER A 12 -17.32 -23.36 -23.96
N PRO A 13 -17.12 -22.03 -24.06
CA PRO A 13 -16.26 -21.29 -23.12
C PRO A 13 -16.62 -21.51 -21.64
N LYS A 14 -17.91 -21.77 -21.34
CA LYS A 14 -18.40 -22.09 -19.98
C LYS A 14 -17.91 -23.46 -19.49
N ASN A 15 -17.83 -24.46 -20.38
CA ASN A 15 -17.35 -25.80 -20.01
C ASN A 15 -15.82 -25.84 -19.89
N ALA A 16 -15.11 -25.06 -20.68
CA ALA A 16 -13.66 -24.90 -20.52
C ALA A 16 -13.28 -24.25 -19.17
N ALA A 17 -14.02 -23.22 -18.74
CA ALA A 17 -13.82 -22.58 -17.45
C ALA A 17 -14.16 -23.53 -16.27
N TYR A 18 -15.19 -24.40 -16.42
CA TYR A 18 -15.58 -25.38 -15.41
C TYR A 18 -14.53 -26.52 -15.29
N THR A 19 -14.00 -26.98 -16.41
CA THR A 19 -12.97 -28.06 -16.45
C THR A 19 -11.62 -27.57 -15.89
N ILE A 20 -11.30 -26.28 -16.08
CA ILE A 20 -10.11 -25.65 -15.48
C ILE A 20 -10.20 -25.61 -13.94
N ARG A 21 -11.40 -25.39 -13.37
CA ARG A 21 -11.61 -25.36 -11.91
C ARG A 21 -11.41 -26.71 -11.22
N GLU A 22 -11.64 -27.84 -11.90
CA GLU A 22 -11.58 -29.16 -11.27
C GLU A 22 -10.18 -29.81 -11.25
N ASN A 23 -9.23 -29.35 -12.10
CA ASN A 23 -7.91 -29.99 -12.26
C ASN A 23 -6.72 -29.02 -12.23
N SER A 24 -6.93 -27.76 -11.80
CA SER A 24 -5.88 -26.76 -11.81
C SER A 24 -5.39 -26.45 -10.40
N GLU A 25 -4.08 -26.43 -10.24
CA GLU A 25 -3.40 -25.94 -9.04
C GLU A 25 -3.68 -24.46 -8.78
N TYR A 26 -4.14 -23.73 -9.81
CA TYR A 26 -4.42 -22.30 -9.77
C TYR A 26 -5.93 -21.99 -9.77
N MET A 27 -6.32 -20.93 -9.09
CA MET A 27 -7.66 -20.36 -9.21
C MET A 27 -7.86 -19.66 -10.56
N ALA A 28 -9.13 -19.40 -10.95
CA ALA A 28 -9.44 -18.81 -12.25
C ALA A 28 -8.78 -17.44 -12.47
N GLU A 29 -8.74 -16.61 -11.41
CA GLU A 29 -8.14 -15.29 -11.42
C GLU A 29 -6.61 -15.36 -11.57
N GLN A 30 -5.95 -16.31 -10.91
CA GLN A 30 -4.51 -16.57 -11.07
C GLN A 30 -4.18 -17.02 -12.51
N HIS A 31 -5.00 -17.90 -13.09
CA HIS A 31 -4.86 -18.29 -14.50
C HIS A 31 -4.97 -17.09 -15.43
N GLN A 32 -5.89 -16.18 -15.16
CA GLN A 32 -6.07 -14.97 -15.97
C GLN A 32 -4.80 -14.11 -15.94
N GLU A 33 -4.18 -13.92 -14.77
CA GLU A 33 -2.93 -13.17 -14.67
C GLU A 33 -1.77 -13.82 -15.43
N ILE A 34 -1.68 -15.16 -15.41
CA ILE A 34 -0.68 -15.91 -16.19
C ILE A 34 -0.94 -15.75 -17.69
N LEU A 35 -2.20 -15.82 -18.13
CA LEU A 35 -2.56 -15.66 -19.55
C LEU A 35 -2.24 -14.25 -20.04
N LEU A 36 -2.60 -13.20 -19.28
CA LEU A 36 -2.27 -11.80 -19.59
C LEU A 36 -0.77 -11.60 -19.77
N GLY A 37 0.03 -12.18 -18.87
CA GLY A 37 1.49 -12.08 -18.99
C GLY A 37 2.03 -12.78 -20.26
N LYS A 38 1.50 -13.94 -20.61
CA LYS A 38 1.86 -14.65 -21.85
C LYS A 38 1.46 -13.87 -23.10
N GLU A 39 0.28 -13.24 -23.10
CA GLU A 39 -0.19 -12.38 -24.20
C GLU A 39 0.71 -11.15 -24.37
N ASP A 40 1.18 -10.57 -23.26
CA ASP A 40 2.14 -9.46 -23.24
C ASP A 40 3.58 -9.90 -23.56
N GLY A 41 3.85 -11.22 -23.74
CA GLY A 41 5.18 -11.76 -24.01
C GLY A 41 6.15 -11.71 -22.83
N LEU A 42 5.62 -11.67 -21.60
CA LEU A 42 6.42 -11.58 -20.38
C LEU A 42 6.89 -12.95 -19.89
N ASP A 43 7.97 -12.98 -19.11
CA ASP A 43 8.39 -14.17 -18.38
C ASP A 43 7.46 -14.41 -17.19
N VAL A 44 6.49 -15.29 -17.37
CA VAL A 44 5.51 -15.65 -16.36
C VAL A 44 6.07 -16.56 -15.28
N SER A 45 7.26 -17.16 -15.45
CA SER A 45 7.86 -18.08 -14.49
C SER A 45 8.13 -17.43 -13.12
N LEU A 46 8.30 -16.11 -13.10
CA LEU A 46 8.57 -15.33 -11.90
C LEU A 46 7.37 -15.24 -10.94
N TYR A 47 6.15 -15.49 -11.44
CA TYR A 47 4.93 -15.40 -10.61
C TYR A 47 3.94 -16.55 -10.84
N SER A 48 4.25 -17.50 -11.72
CA SER A 48 3.47 -18.73 -11.89
C SER A 48 3.74 -19.68 -10.72
N ASN A 49 3.35 -19.24 -9.53
CA ASN A 49 3.43 -19.99 -8.28
C ASN A 49 2.06 -19.88 -7.58
N PRO A 50 1.37 -21.00 -7.25
CA PRO A 50 0.05 -20.98 -6.62
C PRO A 50 0.02 -20.34 -5.21
N GLU A 51 1.19 -20.16 -4.57
CA GLU A 51 1.30 -19.43 -3.30
C GLU A 51 0.98 -17.94 -3.43
N PHE A 52 1.19 -17.35 -4.62
CA PHE A 52 0.74 -15.99 -4.89
C PHE A 52 -0.76 -15.95 -5.15
N ASN A 53 -1.50 -15.07 -4.50
CA ASN A 53 -2.85 -14.76 -4.92
C ASN A 53 -2.82 -13.91 -6.22
N TRP A 54 -3.96 -13.78 -6.90
CA TRP A 54 -4.03 -13.10 -8.19
C TRP A 54 -3.65 -11.60 -8.12
N LEU A 55 -3.91 -10.91 -6.99
CA LEU A 55 -3.52 -9.52 -6.79
C LEU A 55 -1.99 -9.37 -6.67
N GLN A 56 -1.34 -10.32 -5.98
CA GLN A 56 0.13 -10.38 -5.92
C GLN A 56 0.73 -10.65 -7.31
N MET A 57 0.15 -11.60 -8.05
CA MET A 57 0.56 -11.89 -9.43
C MET A 57 0.42 -10.66 -10.34
N GLU A 58 -0.66 -9.88 -10.20
CA GLU A 58 -0.86 -8.62 -10.92
C GLU A 58 0.26 -7.61 -10.62
N GLN A 59 0.68 -7.47 -9.35
CA GLN A 59 1.76 -6.54 -8.99
C GLN A 59 3.09 -6.97 -9.62
N ILE A 60 3.39 -8.28 -9.61
CA ILE A 60 4.62 -8.80 -10.22
C ILE A 60 4.56 -8.66 -11.75
N ARG A 61 3.46 -9.07 -12.40
CA ARG A 61 3.26 -8.93 -13.85
C ARG A 61 3.42 -7.48 -14.30
N THR A 62 2.81 -6.54 -13.57
CA THR A 62 2.91 -5.11 -13.87
C THR A 62 4.35 -4.63 -13.75
N GLY A 63 5.07 -5.03 -12.71
CA GLY A 63 6.48 -4.67 -12.53
C GLY A 63 7.37 -5.20 -13.66
N ILE A 64 7.18 -6.46 -14.10
CA ILE A 64 7.91 -7.03 -15.24
C ILE A 64 7.63 -6.21 -16.51
N LYS A 65 6.36 -5.87 -16.75
CA LYS A 65 5.94 -5.05 -17.90
C LYS A 65 6.61 -3.69 -17.91
N ASP A 66 6.71 -3.07 -16.74
CA ASP A 66 7.34 -1.76 -16.54
C ASP A 66 8.87 -1.83 -16.40
N LYS A 67 9.44 -3.05 -16.47
CA LYS A 67 10.89 -3.32 -16.41
C LYS A 67 11.54 -2.92 -15.10
N VAL A 68 10.80 -2.98 -14.00
CA VAL A 68 11.38 -2.86 -12.65
C VAL A 68 11.85 -4.22 -12.14
N ASP A 69 12.81 -4.22 -11.24
CA ASP A 69 13.31 -5.46 -10.63
C ASP A 69 12.27 -6.00 -9.63
N VAL A 70 11.53 -7.02 -10.04
CA VAL A 70 10.50 -7.64 -9.21
C VAL A 70 11.05 -8.56 -8.12
N SER A 71 12.34 -8.94 -8.20
CA SER A 71 12.95 -9.90 -7.26
C SER A 71 12.94 -9.43 -5.80
N CYS A 72 12.91 -8.11 -5.58
CA CYS A 72 12.89 -7.53 -4.25
C CYS A 72 11.52 -7.59 -3.55
N TYR A 73 10.43 -7.88 -4.29
CA TYR A 73 9.09 -7.94 -3.72
C TYR A 73 8.26 -9.15 -4.15
N ALA A 74 8.75 -9.99 -5.07
CA ALA A 74 8.06 -11.21 -5.49
C ALA A 74 8.19 -12.30 -4.42
N ASP A 75 7.61 -12.06 -3.25
CA ASP A 75 7.58 -12.94 -2.09
C ASP A 75 6.12 -13.09 -1.61
N PRO A 76 5.55 -14.33 -1.59
CA PRO A 76 4.15 -14.54 -1.19
C PRO A 76 3.84 -14.12 0.25
N THR A 77 4.85 -13.87 1.08
CA THR A 77 4.65 -13.37 2.46
C THR A 77 4.25 -11.89 2.51
N TYR A 78 4.54 -11.11 1.47
CA TYR A 78 4.05 -9.74 1.37
C TYR A 78 2.59 -9.71 0.91
N SER A 79 1.80 -8.79 1.48
CA SER A 79 0.49 -8.46 0.93
C SER A 79 0.63 -7.85 -0.48
N TYR A 80 -0.43 -7.87 -1.27
CA TYR A 80 -0.40 -7.20 -2.58
C TYR A 80 -0.28 -5.67 -2.44
N GLU A 81 -0.80 -5.10 -1.34
CA GLU A 81 -0.66 -3.69 -1.00
C GLU A 81 0.80 -3.34 -0.75
N THR A 82 1.50 -4.11 0.07
CA THR A 82 2.95 -3.93 0.32
C THR A 82 3.75 -4.08 -0.98
N MET A 83 3.50 -5.11 -1.78
CA MET A 83 4.14 -5.29 -3.10
C MET A 83 3.91 -4.06 -4.01
N LYS A 84 2.68 -3.53 -4.01
CA LYS A 84 2.32 -2.33 -4.77
C LYS A 84 3.15 -1.12 -4.32
N GLN A 85 3.31 -0.89 -3.02
CA GLN A 85 4.09 0.25 -2.54
C GLN A 85 5.56 0.12 -2.90
N ILE A 86 6.16 -1.08 -2.78
CA ILE A 86 7.52 -1.34 -3.21
C ILE A 86 7.68 -1.08 -4.72
N ARG A 87 6.79 -1.64 -5.55
CA ARG A 87 6.82 -1.40 -6.99
C ARG A 87 6.72 0.08 -7.35
N LEU A 88 5.79 0.83 -6.72
CA LEU A 88 5.61 2.26 -6.96
C LEU A 88 6.84 3.08 -6.55
N SER A 89 7.48 2.74 -5.42
CA SER A 89 8.68 3.45 -4.95
C SER A 89 9.86 3.33 -5.92
N MET A 90 9.92 2.23 -6.67
CA MET A 90 10.98 2.01 -7.66
C MET A 90 10.94 3.00 -8.82
N TYR A 91 9.75 3.51 -9.21
CA TYR A 91 9.62 4.53 -10.25
C TYR A 91 10.24 5.87 -9.83
N SER A 92 10.23 6.15 -8.53
CA SER A 92 10.80 7.36 -7.93
C SER A 92 12.22 7.13 -7.36
N SER A 93 12.78 5.92 -7.56
CA SER A 93 14.09 5.50 -7.01
C SER A 93 14.16 5.64 -5.48
N ILE A 94 13.07 5.36 -4.79
CA ILE A 94 12.96 5.38 -3.34
C ILE A 94 13.16 3.95 -2.83
N ASP A 95 14.03 3.79 -1.83
CA ASP A 95 14.23 2.52 -1.13
C ASP A 95 13.35 2.46 0.12
N LEU A 96 12.47 1.47 0.17
CA LEU A 96 11.58 1.21 1.32
C LEU A 96 12.08 0.10 2.25
N SER A 97 13.27 -0.46 2.00
CA SER A 97 13.78 -1.65 2.72
C SER A 97 13.89 -1.41 4.23
N GLU A 98 14.40 -0.24 4.65
CA GLU A 98 14.51 0.11 6.08
C GLU A 98 13.13 0.12 6.77
N TYR A 99 12.11 0.63 6.10
CA TYR A 99 10.75 0.70 6.66
C TYR A 99 10.10 -0.68 6.78
N LEU A 100 10.34 -1.55 5.80
CA LEU A 100 9.91 -2.95 5.84
C LEU A 100 10.59 -3.70 7.01
N GLU A 101 11.89 -3.49 7.24
CA GLU A 101 12.62 -4.05 8.37
C GLU A 101 12.09 -3.56 9.72
N ARG A 102 11.61 -2.32 9.79
CA ARG A 102 10.94 -1.74 10.96
C ARG A 102 9.51 -2.22 11.15
N GLY A 103 8.94 -2.95 10.18
CA GLY A 103 7.63 -3.57 10.25
C GLY A 103 6.49 -2.74 9.66
N PHE A 104 6.78 -1.62 8.98
CA PHE A 104 5.78 -0.86 8.26
C PHE A 104 5.30 -1.64 7.03
N VAL A 105 3.99 -1.67 6.79
CA VAL A 105 3.36 -2.43 5.71
C VAL A 105 2.20 -1.63 5.09
N ASP A 106 1.73 -2.05 3.93
CA ASP A 106 0.49 -1.62 3.30
C ASP A 106 0.30 -0.08 3.25
N ASP A 107 -0.76 0.44 3.87
CA ASP A 107 -1.12 1.86 3.88
C ASP A 107 -0.09 2.72 4.64
N GLU A 108 0.65 2.16 5.58
CA GLU A 108 1.74 2.87 6.28
C GLU A 108 2.89 3.15 5.32
N LEU A 109 3.30 2.13 4.53
CA LEU A 109 4.28 2.30 3.47
C LEU A 109 3.81 3.29 2.39
N GLU A 110 2.50 3.33 2.09
CA GLU A 110 1.96 4.33 1.18
C GLU A 110 2.21 5.75 1.68
N GLN A 111 1.91 6.04 2.96
CA GLN A 111 2.12 7.35 3.54
C GLN A 111 3.60 7.73 3.57
N ILE A 112 4.47 6.78 3.91
CA ILE A 112 5.92 6.98 3.93
C ILE A 112 6.44 7.24 2.52
N ARG A 113 6.08 6.40 1.53
CA ARG A 113 6.46 6.58 0.12
C ARG A 113 6.05 7.95 -0.41
N LEU A 114 4.81 8.36 -0.19
CA LEU A 114 4.31 9.67 -0.62
C LEU A 114 5.09 10.82 0.02
N ALA A 115 5.43 10.72 1.32
CA ALA A 115 6.27 11.71 1.97
C ALA A 115 7.66 11.83 1.33
N LEU A 116 8.30 10.69 1.06
CA LEU A 116 9.63 10.64 0.44
C LEU A 116 9.60 11.14 -1.01
N GLU A 117 8.53 10.85 -1.78
CA GLU A 117 8.32 11.39 -3.13
C GLU A 117 8.20 12.91 -3.13
N ASP A 118 7.57 13.47 -2.10
CA ASP A 118 7.46 14.92 -1.89
C ASP A 118 8.74 15.53 -1.28
N GLY A 119 9.78 14.74 -1.01
CA GLY A 119 11.04 15.19 -0.41
C GLY A 119 10.92 15.59 1.06
N LEU A 120 9.92 15.08 1.78
CA LEU A 120 9.68 15.41 3.18
C LEU A 120 10.56 14.55 4.10
N ALA A 121 11.12 15.15 5.13
CA ALA A 121 11.93 14.46 6.15
C ALA A 121 11.05 13.75 7.18
N ILE A 122 10.30 12.73 6.74
CA ILE A 122 9.36 12.00 7.60
C ILE A 122 10.08 11.09 8.60
N ASP A 123 11.25 10.56 8.24
CA ASP A 123 12.01 9.56 9.01
C ASP A 123 12.23 9.94 10.47
N VAL A 124 12.56 11.21 10.70
CA VAL A 124 12.88 11.73 12.05
C VAL A 124 11.67 11.76 12.98
N TRP A 125 10.47 11.55 12.45
CA TRP A 125 9.21 11.63 13.20
C TRP A 125 8.54 10.27 13.37
N LEU A 126 8.98 9.24 12.63
CA LEU A 126 8.37 7.91 12.69
C LEU A 126 8.86 7.13 13.91
N THR A 127 7.92 6.56 14.65
CA THR A 127 8.16 5.50 15.64
C THR A 127 7.46 4.23 15.20
N ASP A 128 8.00 3.05 15.56
CA ASP A 128 7.53 1.75 15.05
C ASP A 128 6.15 1.34 15.60
N ASP A 129 5.63 2.10 16.58
CA ASP A 129 4.30 1.93 17.19
C ASP A 129 3.22 2.86 16.61
N MET A 130 3.56 3.67 15.60
CA MET A 130 2.61 4.57 14.97
C MET A 130 1.69 3.82 14.01
N TYR A 131 0.42 4.21 14.03
CA TYR A 131 -0.59 3.74 13.06
C TYR A 131 -0.62 4.64 11.83
N VAL A 132 -1.12 4.10 10.73
CA VAL A 132 -1.22 4.80 9.43
C VAL A 132 -1.85 6.20 9.54
N GLN A 133 -2.87 6.39 10.39
CA GLN A 133 -3.52 7.68 10.56
C GLN A 133 -2.61 8.73 11.23
N GLN A 134 -1.72 8.31 12.14
CA GLN A 134 -0.73 9.19 12.76
C GLN A 134 0.33 9.60 11.74
N ILE A 135 0.84 8.64 10.96
CA ILE A 135 1.79 8.88 9.88
C ILE A 135 1.19 9.85 8.84
N TYR A 136 -0.10 9.67 8.49
CA TYR A 136 -0.83 10.57 7.62
C TYR A 136 -0.87 12.01 8.15
N GLU A 137 -1.22 12.23 9.43
CA GLU A 137 -1.29 13.57 10.01
C GLU A 137 0.09 14.25 10.05
N ILE A 138 1.16 13.48 10.30
CA ILE A 138 2.54 13.98 10.24
C ILE A 138 2.90 14.36 8.80
N ARG A 139 2.63 13.49 7.82
CA ARG A 139 2.93 13.75 6.40
C ARG A 139 2.23 15.01 5.90
N ILE A 140 0.94 15.17 6.20
CA ILE A 140 0.19 16.38 5.78
C ILE A 140 0.77 17.63 6.44
N GLY A 141 1.10 17.59 7.72
CA GLY A 141 1.71 18.74 8.39
C GLY A 141 3.08 19.12 7.80
N LEU A 142 3.92 18.14 7.48
CA LEU A 142 5.19 18.36 6.78
C LEU A 142 4.96 18.97 5.39
N TYR A 143 3.99 18.44 4.62
CA TYR A 143 3.64 18.93 3.29
C TYR A 143 3.17 20.40 3.32
N GLU A 144 2.44 20.78 4.36
CA GLU A 144 1.97 22.15 4.59
C GLU A 144 3.02 23.07 5.23
N GLY A 145 4.21 22.54 5.54
CA GLY A 145 5.31 23.29 6.16
C GLY A 145 5.05 23.68 7.60
N LEU A 146 4.23 22.89 8.32
CA LEU A 146 3.92 23.13 9.72
C LEU A 146 5.01 22.58 10.65
N ASP A 147 5.11 23.11 11.86
CA ASP A 147 5.97 22.56 12.91
C ASP A 147 5.33 21.29 13.51
N VAL A 148 5.63 20.14 12.91
CA VAL A 148 5.11 18.85 13.35
C VAL A 148 5.68 18.39 14.68
N SER A 149 6.80 18.98 15.14
CA SER A 149 7.41 18.66 16.45
C SER A 149 6.44 18.85 17.62
N VAL A 150 5.41 19.64 17.42
CA VAL A 150 4.37 19.93 18.43
C VAL A 150 3.47 18.72 18.68
N TYR A 151 3.33 17.80 17.72
CA TYR A 151 2.37 16.69 17.80
C TYR A 151 2.88 15.35 17.25
N ALA A 152 4.02 15.30 16.59
CA ALA A 152 4.59 14.06 16.04
C ALA A 152 5.17 13.17 17.15
N ASP A 153 4.30 12.69 18.03
CA ASP A 153 4.61 11.86 19.19
C ASP A 153 3.52 10.80 19.33
N SER A 154 3.89 9.52 19.45
CA SER A 154 2.97 8.40 19.55
C SER A 154 2.01 8.47 20.76
N GLN A 155 2.30 9.31 21.78
CA GLN A 155 1.38 9.57 22.87
C GLN A 155 0.06 10.22 22.43
N TYR A 156 0.06 10.97 21.31
CA TYR A 156 -1.15 11.52 20.73
C TYR A 156 -1.79 10.51 19.79
N ASN A 157 -3.07 10.21 19.96
CA ASN A 157 -3.79 9.52 18.91
C ASN A 157 -3.98 10.43 17.69
N TRP A 158 -4.28 9.84 16.54
CA TRP A 158 -4.38 10.58 15.28
C TRP A 158 -5.43 11.71 15.29
N MET A 159 -6.52 11.56 16.09
CA MET A 159 -7.54 12.61 16.22
C MET A 159 -7.01 13.82 17.00
N GLN A 160 -6.18 13.59 18.02
CA GLN A 160 -5.51 14.66 18.75
C GLN A 160 -4.47 15.36 17.85
N MET A 161 -3.65 14.56 17.12
CA MET A 161 -2.70 15.10 16.13
C MET A 161 -3.40 15.99 15.11
N ARG A 162 -4.56 15.55 14.60
CA ARG A 162 -5.37 16.31 13.64
C ARG A 162 -5.84 17.64 14.20
N GLU A 163 -6.34 17.69 15.45
CA GLU A 163 -6.81 18.94 16.05
C GLU A 163 -5.64 19.92 16.28
N ILE A 164 -4.46 19.42 16.61
CA ILE A 164 -3.25 20.26 16.74
C ILE A 164 -2.83 20.77 15.35
N ARG A 165 -2.75 19.91 14.33
CA ARG A 165 -2.41 20.30 12.96
C ARG A 165 -3.35 21.38 12.43
N LEU A 166 -4.67 21.19 12.55
CA LEU A 166 -5.67 22.19 12.15
C LEU A 166 -5.49 23.53 12.87
N GLY A 167 -5.10 23.51 14.14
CA GLY A 167 -4.77 24.73 14.88
C GLY A 167 -3.52 25.43 14.36
N LEU A 168 -2.47 24.67 14.02
CA LEU A 168 -1.24 25.20 13.43
C LEU A 168 -1.49 25.81 12.04
N GLU A 169 -2.30 25.17 11.19
CA GLU A 169 -2.72 25.72 9.89
C GLU A 169 -3.33 27.12 10.01
N LYS A 170 -4.12 27.31 11.04
CA LYS A 170 -4.79 28.60 11.34
C LYS A 170 -3.96 29.54 12.21
N LYS A 171 -2.70 29.16 12.49
CA LYS A 171 -1.76 29.93 13.33
C LYS A 171 -2.30 30.25 14.73
N LEU A 172 -3.09 29.33 15.27
CA LEU A 172 -3.65 29.46 16.63
C LEU A 172 -2.59 29.13 17.69
N LYS A 173 -2.82 29.57 18.90
CA LYS A 173 -1.98 29.24 20.04
C LYS A 173 -2.26 27.81 20.55
N VAL A 174 -1.75 26.80 19.82
CA VAL A 174 -1.99 25.38 20.11
C VAL A 174 -1.45 24.93 21.48
N SER A 175 -0.46 25.63 22.05
CA SER A 175 0.07 25.34 23.38
C SER A 175 -0.96 25.36 24.50
N CYS A 176 -2.14 25.92 24.25
CA CYS A 176 -3.26 25.93 25.21
C CYS A 176 -3.85 24.53 25.42
N TYR A 177 -3.67 23.60 24.46
CA TYR A 177 -4.29 22.28 24.51
C TYR A 177 -3.36 21.10 24.13
N THR A 178 -2.06 21.34 23.89
CA THR A 178 -1.06 20.30 23.57
C THR A 178 -0.39 19.69 24.80
N ASN A 179 -1.05 19.62 25.93
CA ASN A 179 -0.46 19.06 27.14
C ASN A 179 -0.76 17.56 27.39
N GLY A 180 -1.33 16.87 26.42
CA GLY A 180 -1.63 15.45 26.48
C GLY A 180 -2.81 15.06 27.40
N LEU A 181 -3.39 16.01 28.15
CA LEU A 181 -4.47 15.75 29.10
C LEU A 181 -5.87 15.85 28.47
N PHE A 182 -5.99 16.54 27.33
CA PHE A 182 -7.26 16.77 26.67
C PHE A 182 -7.58 15.65 25.69
N SER A 183 -8.82 15.19 25.68
CA SER A 183 -9.34 14.37 24.60
C SER A 183 -9.42 15.18 23.30
N HIS A 184 -9.45 14.52 22.15
CA HIS A 184 -9.60 15.19 20.85
C HIS A 184 -10.87 16.07 20.77
N TRP A 185 -11.97 15.69 21.46
CA TRP A 185 -13.18 16.51 21.55
C TRP A 185 -12.94 17.83 22.29
N GLN A 186 -12.22 17.77 23.42
CA GLN A 186 -11.86 18.95 24.17
C GLN A 186 -10.90 19.85 23.39
N MET A 187 -9.89 19.25 22.72
CA MET A 187 -8.98 19.98 21.84
C MET A 187 -9.74 20.69 20.72
N LYS A 188 -10.71 20.01 20.09
CA LYS A 188 -11.58 20.59 19.06
C LYS A 188 -12.36 21.80 19.57
N GLU A 189 -13.00 21.70 20.75
CA GLU A 189 -13.77 22.82 21.32
C GLU A 189 -12.86 24.00 21.65
N ILE A 190 -11.66 23.75 22.19
CA ILE A 190 -10.69 24.83 22.47
C ILE A 190 -10.23 25.47 21.15
N ARG A 191 -9.90 24.68 20.13
CA ARG A 191 -9.50 25.18 18.81
C ARG A 191 -10.59 26.06 18.21
N LEU A 192 -11.85 25.61 18.20
CA LEU A 192 -12.98 26.37 17.67
C LEU A 192 -13.20 27.68 18.46
N GLY A 193 -13.01 27.65 19.79
CA GLY A 193 -13.07 28.86 20.63
C GLY A 193 -11.95 29.86 20.32
N LEU A 194 -10.78 29.38 19.86
CA LEU A 194 -9.66 30.25 19.46
C LEU A 194 -9.83 30.80 18.02
N GLU A 195 -10.67 30.17 17.19
CA GLU A 195 -11.00 30.62 15.83
C GLU A 195 -12.06 31.73 15.81
N ALA A 196 -12.89 31.87 16.86
CA ALA A 196 -14.00 32.82 16.94
C ALA A 196 -13.50 34.23 17.25
#